data_dc8ac239c6c15cf8aace881808ddade2
#
_entry.id   dc8ac239c6c15cf8aace881808ddade2
#
_cell.length_a   1.000
_cell.length_b   1.000
_cell.length_c   1.000
_cell.angle_alpha   90.00
_cell.angle_beta   90.00
_cell.angle_gamma   90.00
#
_symmetry.space_group_name_H-M   'P 1'
#
loop_
_entity.id
_entity.type
_entity.pdbx_description
1 polymer ?
#
loop_
_entity_poly.entity_id
_entity_poly.type
_entity_poly.pdbx_seq_one_letter_code
_entity_poly.pdbx_strand_id
1 'polypeptide(L)' 'MKEIDGDQYYQNLVDLLEKKDRQEKERHPGKRRQKIQVYLMGKGYEQDLIKMALDDLGKEAEDDD' A
#
# COMPACT_ATOMS: atom_id res chain seq x y z
N MET A 1 -18.44 13.38 -3.98
CA MET A 1 -18.09 13.56 -3.53
C MET A 1 -17.37 13.81 -3.04
N LYS A 2 -16.99 13.92 -2.72
CA LYS A 2 -16.49 14.22 -2.19
C LYS A 2 -15.57 14.68 -1.81
N GLU A 3 -15.10 15.11 -1.83
CA GLU A 3 -14.34 15.79 -1.41
C GLU A 3 -13.69 15.59 -0.32
N ILE A 4 -13.51 14.71 0.06
CA ILE A 4 -13.01 14.42 1.28
C ILE A 4 -11.54 14.32 1.24
N ASP A 5 -10.89 15.10 2.05
CA ASP A 5 -9.46 15.06 2.13
C ASP A 5 -8.96 13.70 2.53
N GLY A 6 -9.69 13.04 3.39
CA GLY A 6 -9.29 11.73 3.83
C GLY A 6 -9.24 10.73 2.69
N ASP A 7 -10.19 10.84 1.80
CA ASP A 7 -10.23 9.98 0.65
C ASP A 7 -9.04 10.21 -0.25
N GLN A 8 -8.71 11.47 -0.48
CA GLN A 8 -7.60 11.80 -1.32
C GLN A 8 -6.30 11.29 -0.71
N TYR A 9 -6.18 11.44 0.59
CA TYR A 9 -5.00 10.99 1.30
C TYR A 9 -4.81 9.48 1.14
N TYR A 10 -5.87 8.74 1.35
CA TYR A 10 -5.81 7.29 1.23
C TYR A 10 -5.54 6.88 -0.21
N GLN A 11 -6.16 7.55 -1.16
CA GLN A 11 -5.96 7.25 -2.55
C GLN A 11 -4.51 7.48 -2.95
N ASN A 12 -3.91 8.54 -2.46
CA ASN A 12 -2.50 8.81 -2.72
C ASN A 12 -1.64 7.68 -2.17
N LEU A 13 -1.98 7.22 -0.99
CA LEU A 13 -1.24 6.14 -0.37
C LEU A 13 -1.33 4.87 -1.22
N VAL A 14 -2.52 4.54 -1.68
CA VAL A 14 -2.72 3.35 -2.49
C VAL A 14 -1.95 3.47 -3.80
N ASP A 15 -1.97 4.65 -4.40
CA ASP A 15 -1.26 4.87 -5.63
C ASP A 15 0.23 4.61 -5.45
N LEU A 16 0.80 5.15 -4.40
CA LEU A 16 2.20 4.97 -4.12
C LEU A 16 2.52 3.51 -3.81
N LEU A 17 1.63 2.88 -3.09
CA LEU A 17 1.81 1.50 -2.72
C LEU A 17 1.86 0.62 -3.96
N GLU A 18 0.93 0.82 -4.87
CA GLU A 18 0.89 0.04 -6.09
C GLU A 18 2.13 0.27 -6.93
N LYS A 19 2.55 1.51 -6.99
CA LYS A 19 3.73 1.84 -7.74
C LYS A 19 4.94 1.14 -7.17
N LYS A 20 5.09 1.20 -5.87
CA LYS A 20 6.21 0.56 -5.21
C LYS A 20 6.14 -0.95 -5.38
N ASP A 21 4.95 -1.49 -5.31
CA ASP A 21 4.74 -2.92 -5.45
C ASP A 21 5.24 -3.40 -6.81
N ARG A 22 4.97 -2.64 -7.84
CA ARG A 22 5.41 -2.99 -9.18
C ARG A 22 6.91 -2.90 -9.33
N GLN A 23 7.51 -1.93 -8.67
CA GLN A 23 8.94 -1.73 -8.75
C GLN A 23 9.71 -2.70 -7.90
N GLU A 24 9.08 -3.20 -6.86
CA GLU A 24 9.76 -4.07 -5.93
C GLU A 24 10.00 -5.43 -6.55
N LYS A 25 11.22 -5.89 -6.51
CA LYS A 25 11.57 -7.16 -7.11
C LYS A 25 11.63 -8.29 -6.10
N GLU A 26 11.42 -7.98 -4.85
CA GLU A 26 11.45 -9.01 -3.83
C GLU A 26 10.33 -10.00 -4.06
N ARG A 27 10.64 -11.27 -4.06
CA ARG A 27 9.64 -12.30 -4.30
C ARG A 27 8.97 -12.78 -3.04
N HIS A 28 9.68 -12.72 -1.93
CA HIS A 28 9.15 -13.20 -0.68
C HIS A 28 8.05 -12.22 -0.20
N PRO A 29 6.82 -12.71 -0.05
CA PRO A 29 5.71 -11.79 0.29
C PRO A 29 5.93 -11.05 1.58
N GLY A 30 6.47 -11.70 2.60
CA GLY A 30 6.70 -11.02 3.87
C GLY A 30 7.69 -9.90 3.75
N LYS A 31 8.79 -10.16 3.07
CA LYS A 31 9.82 -9.15 2.90
C LYS A 31 9.34 -8.03 2.00
N ARG A 32 8.62 -8.40 0.96
CA ARG A 32 8.09 -7.42 0.03
C ARG A 32 7.18 -6.45 0.75
N ARG A 33 6.28 -6.99 1.55
CA ARG A 33 5.35 -6.17 2.29
C ARG A 33 6.08 -5.23 3.24
N GLN A 34 7.09 -5.75 3.91
CA GLN A 34 7.86 -4.95 4.83
C GLN A 34 8.58 -3.81 4.13
N LYS A 35 9.17 -4.10 2.98
CA LYS A 35 9.88 -3.07 2.25
C LYS A 35 8.94 -1.95 1.81
N ILE A 36 7.76 -2.33 1.34
CA ILE A 36 6.79 -1.35 0.93
C ILE A 36 6.32 -0.53 2.12
N GLN A 37 6.12 -1.20 3.24
CA GLN A 37 5.67 -0.51 4.43
C GLN A 37 6.70 0.54 4.88
N VAL A 38 7.96 0.16 4.91
CA VAL A 38 9.01 1.07 5.32
C VAL A 38 9.10 2.24 4.36
N TYR A 39 8.96 1.97 3.08
CA TYR A 39 9.00 3.01 2.07
C TYR A 39 7.90 4.04 2.32
N LEU A 40 6.69 3.57 2.57
CA LEU A 40 5.58 4.47 2.78
C LEU A 40 5.67 5.21 4.10
N MET A 41 6.21 4.54 5.11
CA MET A 41 6.42 5.21 6.40
C MET A 41 7.41 6.36 6.23
N GLY A 42 8.38 6.17 5.36
CA GLY A 42 9.33 7.22 5.09
C GLY A 42 8.70 8.42 4.40
N LYS A 43 7.56 8.19 3.75
CA LYS A 43 6.84 9.29 3.11
C LYS A 43 5.94 10.03 4.08
N GLY A 44 5.80 9.52 5.29
CA GLY A 44 4.97 10.20 6.29
C GLY A 44 3.61 9.61 6.49
N TYR A 45 3.32 8.48 5.87
CA TYR A 45 2.01 7.85 6.05
C TYR A 45 1.97 7.07 7.35
N GLU A 46 0.78 6.95 7.91
CA GLU A 46 0.61 6.25 9.17
C GLU A 46 0.65 4.75 8.95
N GLN A 47 1.21 4.08 9.93
CA GLN A 47 1.35 2.63 9.84
C GLN A 47 0.01 1.94 9.70
N ASP A 48 -1.00 2.40 10.42
CA ASP A 48 -2.33 1.80 10.35
C ASP A 48 -2.89 1.85 8.95
N LEU A 49 -2.76 2.98 8.31
CA LEU A 49 -3.27 3.15 6.97
C LEU A 49 -2.48 2.31 5.97
N ILE A 50 -1.18 2.24 6.18
CA ILE A 50 -0.35 1.44 5.31
C ILE A 50 -0.75 -0.03 5.39
N LYS A 51 -0.98 -0.52 6.59
CA LYS A 51 -1.40 -1.90 6.76
C LYS A 51 -2.74 -2.16 6.10
N MET A 52 -3.64 -1.21 6.23
CA MET A 52 -4.95 -1.34 5.64
C MET A 52 -4.83 -1.44 4.12
N ALA A 53 -4.02 -0.59 3.55
CA ALA A 53 -3.84 -0.60 2.11
C ALA A 53 -3.17 -1.88 1.64
N LEU A 54 -2.20 -2.36 2.40
CA LEU A 54 -1.53 -3.60 2.05
C LEU A 54 -2.48 -4.78 2.09
N ASP A 55 -3.37 -4.77 3.07
CA ASP A 55 -4.37 -5.83 3.17
C ASP A 55 -5.29 -5.82 1.97
N ASP A 56 -5.73 -4.65 1.57
CA ASP A 56 -6.60 -4.54 0.43
C ASP A 56 -5.93 -5.07 -0.82
N LEU A 57 -4.68 -4.71 -0.99
CA LEU A 57 -3.95 -5.16 -2.15
C LEU A 57 -3.76 -6.67 -2.11
N GLY A 58 -3.49 -7.20 -0.95
CA GLY A 58 -3.32 -8.63 -0.80
C GLY A 58 -4.59 -9.39 -1.08
N LYS A 59 -5.71 -8.84 -0.65
CA LYS A 59 -6.97 -9.50 -0.90
C LYS A 59 -7.28 -9.57 -2.37
N GLU A 60 -6.97 -8.51 -3.07
CA GLU A 60 -7.23 -8.50 -4.50
C GLU A 60 -6.38 -9.54 -5.19
N ALA A 61 -5.16 -9.70 -4.74
CA ALA A 61 -4.29 -10.68 -5.33
C ALA A 61 -4.78 -12.08 -5.05
N GLU A 62 -5.26 -12.31 -3.85
CA GLU A 62 -5.78 -13.60 -3.49
C GLU A 62 -7.01 -13.95 -4.26
N ASP A 63 -7.78 -12.96 -4.54
CA ASP A 63 -8.98 -13.17 -5.25
C ASP A 63 -8.73 -13.85 -6.56
N ASP A 64 -7.59 -13.69 -7.07
CA ASP A 64 -7.22 -14.25 -8.29
C ASP A 64 -7.22 -15.71 -8.27
N ASP A 65 -7.06 -16.28 -7.18
CA ASP A 65 -7.10 -17.66 -7.08
C ASP A 65 -8.45 -18.18 -7.30
#